data_4ec83ca64bff6377a999bfc22150c094
#
_entry.id   4ec83ca64bff6377a999bfc22150c094
#
_cell.length_a   1.000
_cell.length_b   1.000
_cell.length_c   1.000
_cell.angle_alpha   90.00
_cell.angle_beta   90.00
_cell.angle_gamma   90.00
#
_symmetry.space_group_name_H-M   'P 1'
#
loop_
_entity.id
_entity.type
_entity.pdbx_description
1 polymer ?
#
loop_
_entity_poly.entity_id
_entity_poly.type
_entity_poly.pdbx_seq_one_letter_code
_entity_poly.pdbx_strand_id
1 'polypeptide(L)'
;MISRCLNKVKIIMNYKKLGNTDLKVSTICLGTMTWGEQNTQNEGFEQMDYALDQGVNFWDTAEIYSVPPRAETFGHTETIIGNWFEKTKKRDKVILASKVCGPMREYVRGGGNQFGEKNITKALEGSLRRLKTDCIDLYQLHWPERKTNFFGKLGYEHNDSNEWTRFEDILGNLKKFIDQGKIKHVGVSNETPWGLSKYLELSKDKNLPRM
;
A
#
# COMPACT_ATOMS: atom_id res chain seq x y z
N MET A 1 -10.44 -11.81 -46.05
CA MET A 1 -9.56 -11.32 -44.93
C MET A 1 -9.97 -9.88 -44.66
N ILE A 2 -10.83 -9.66 -43.66
CA ILE A 2 -11.27 -8.30 -43.26
C ILE A 2 -10.37 -7.93 -42.07
N SER A 3 -9.34 -7.13 -42.33
CA SER A 3 -8.51 -6.51 -41.28
C SER A 3 -9.40 -5.51 -40.54
N ARG A 4 -9.84 -5.88 -39.33
CA ARG A 4 -10.44 -4.93 -38.40
C ARG A 4 -9.35 -3.99 -37.89
N CYS A 5 -9.19 -2.84 -38.53
CA CYS A 5 -8.59 -1.68 -37.90
C CYS A 5 -9.48 -1.27 -36.72
N LEU A 6 -9.22 -1.83 -35.55
CA LEU A 6 -9.70 -1.27 -34.32
C LEU A 6 -8.97 0.06 -34.13
N ASN A 7 -9.65 1.16 -34.46
CA ASN A 7 -9.22 2.48 -34.02
C ASN A 7 -9.05 2.41 -32.50
N LYS A 8 -7.80 2.36 -32.03
CA LYS A 8 -7.51 2.47 -30.60
C LYS A 8 -8.00 3.85 -30.16
N VAL A 9 -9.18 3.87 -29.55
CA VAL A 9 -9.66 5.07 -28.86
C VAL A 9 -8.59 5.39 -27.81
N LYS A 10 -7.82 6.44 -28.04
CA LYS A 10 -6.81 6.88 -27.08
C LYS A 10 -7.55 7.49 -25.90
N ILE A 11 -7.67 6.73 -24.81
CA ILE A 11 -8.25 7.24 -23.57
C ILE A 11 -7.31 8.34 -23.07
N ILE A 12 -7.83 9.56 -22.95
CA ILE A 12 -7.08 10.65 -22.33
C ILE A 12 -7.18 10.43 -20.81
N MET A 13 -6.08 9.97 -20.20
CA MET A 13 -6.02 9.80 -18.76
C MET A 13 -6.03 11.16 -18.06
N ASN A 14 -6.93 11.32 -17.11
CA ASN A 14 -6.96 12.48 -16.24
C ASN A 14 -6.08 12.25 -15.00
N TYR A 15 -5.44 13.30 -14.54
CA TYR A 15 -4.59 13.27 -13.35
C TYR A 15 -5.06 14.31 -12.35
N LYS A 16 -4.89 13.99 -11.07
CA LYS A 16 -5.16 14.92 -9.97
C LYS A 16 -4.10 14.79 -8.89
N LYS A 17 -3.99 15.81 -8.08
CA LYS A 17 -3.14 15.81 -6.90
C LYS A 17 -3.72 14.88 -5.85
N LEU A 18 -2.90 14.03 -5.24
CA LEU A 18 -3.32 13.16 -4.15
C LEU A 18 -3.34 13.95 -2.84
N GLY A 19 -4.52 14.37 -2.42
CA GLY A 19 -4.68 15.20 -1.22
C GLY A 19 -3.80 16.46 -1.26
N ASN A 20 -3.07 16.70 -0.20
CA ASN A 20 -2.15 17.84 -0.06
C ASN A 20 -0.69 17.50 -0.46
N THR A 21 -0.47 16.29 -1.01
CA THR A 21 0.86 15.84 -1.41
C THR A 21 1.29 16.49 -2.75
N ASP A 22 2.55 16.30 -3.15
CA ASP A 22 3.07 16.67 -4.47
C ASP A 22 2.78 15.60 -5.55
N LEU A 23 2.21 14.47 -5.17
CA LEU A 23 1.93 13.34 -6.06
C LEU A 23 0.79 13.66 -7.04
N LYS A 24 1.08 13.62 -8.33
CA LYS A 24 0.11 13.77 -9.41
C LYS A 24 -0.27 12.39 -9.94
N VAL A 25 -1.39 11.84 -9.45
CA VAL A 25 -1.85 10.48 -9.73
C VAL A 25 -2.91 10.45 -10.83
N SER A 26 -2.92 9.37 -11.61
CA SER A 26 -4.04 9.06 -12.51
C SER A 26 -5.33 8.88 -11.71
N THR A 27 -6.47 9.27 -12.30
CA THR A 27 -7.78 9.12 -11.64
C THR A 27 -8.22 7.67 -11.50
N ILE A 28 -7.55 6.77 -12.22
CA ILE A 28 -7.66 5.31 -12.09
C ILE A 28 -6.41 4.82 -11.37
N CYS A 29 -6.59 3.92 -10.39
CA CYS A 29 -5.51 3.23 -9.70
C CYS A 29 -5.49 1.76 -10.11
N LEU A 30 -4.31 1.21 -10.40
CA LEU A 30 -4.13 -0.21 -10.66
C LEU A 30 -4.04 -0.95 -9.33
N GLY A 31 -5.09 -1.70 -8.97
CA GLY A 31 -5.07 -2.66 -7.88
C GLY A 31 -4.37 -3.95 -8.30
N THR A 32 -3.59 -4.55 -7.41
CA THR A 32 -2.69 -5.64 -7.76
C THR A 32 -2.90 -6.92 -6.94
N MET A 33 -3.88 -6.96 -6.07
CA MET A 33 -4.02 -7.95 -4.99
C MET A 33 -4.19 -9.41 -5.45
N THR A 34 -4.42 -9.66 -6.74
CA THR A 34 -4.66 -11.00 -7.28
C THR A 34 -3.39 -11.68 -7.84
N TRP A 35 -2.32 -10.91 -8.05
CA TRP A 35 -1.09 -11.41 -8.67
C TRP A 35 -0.27 -12.29 -7.72
N GLY A 36 0.02 -13.48 -8.18
CA GLY A 36 0.74 -14.50 -7.42
C GLY A 36 -0.17 -15.53 -6.74
N GLU A 37 -1.48 -15.40 -6.90
CA GLU A 37 -2.48 -16.38 -6.44
C GLU A 37 -3.51 -16.67 -7.56
N GLN A 38 -4.27 -15.66 -7.98
CA GLN A 38 -5.29 -15.80 -9.04
C GLN A 38 -4.72 -15.52 -10.43
N ASN A 39 -3.67 -14.74 -10.52
CA ASN A 39 -2.96 -14.41 -11.76
C ASN A 39 -1.48 -14.76 -11.63
N THR A 40 -0.91 -15.19 -12.75
CA THR A 40 0.53 -15.45 -12.88
C THR A 40 1.34 -14.16 -12.92
N GLN A 41 2.66 -14.28 -12.75
CA GLN A 41 3.57 -13.14 -12.94
C GLN A 41 3.49 -12.55 -14.36
N ASN A 42 3.34 -13.40 -15.38
CA ASN A 42 3.27 -12.92 -16.77
C ASN A 42 2.01 -12.10 -17.02
N GLU A 43 0.86 -12.56 -16.54
CA GLU A 43 -0.40 -11.79 -16.62
C GLU A 43 -0.28 -10.47 -15.84
N GLY A 44 0.37 -10.45 -14.67
CA GLY A 44 0.68 -9.23 -13.94
C GLY A 44 1.55 -8.27 -14.75
N PHE A 45 2.56 -8.78 -15.47
CA PHE A 45 3.41 -7.97 -16.34
C PHE A 45 2.63 -7.34 -17.50
N GLU A 46 1.78 -8.12 -18.16
CA GLU A 46 0.91 -7.61 -19.23
C GLU A 46 -0.04 -6.52 -18.73
N GLN A 47 -0.62 -6.70 -17.55
CA GLN A 47 -1.50 -5.71 -16.92
C GLN A 47 -0.74 -4.43 -16.56
N MET A 48 0.48 -4.53 -16.00
CA MET A 48 1.33 -3.38 -15.69
C MET A 48 1.74 -2.60 -16.94
N ASP A 49 2.18 -3.29 -17.99
CA ASP A 49 2.54 -2.67 -19.26
C ASP A 49 1.33 -1.96 -19.87
N TYR A 50 0.18 -2.64 -19.94
CA TYR A 50 -1.04 -2.04 -20.46
C TYR A 50 -1.51 -0.84 -19.65
N ALA A 51 -1.51 -0.94 -18.32
CA ALA A 51 -1.92 0.17 -17.45
C ALA A 51 -1.04 1.41 -17.67
N LEU A 52 0.27 1.23 -17.74
CA LEU A 52 1.20 2.32 -17.97
C LEU A 52 1.03 2.93 -19.37
N ASP A 53 0.82 2.11 -20.40
CA ASP A 53 0.55 2.56 -21.77
C ASP A 53 -0.75 3.38 -21.88
N GLN A 54 -1.74 3.09 -21.01
CA GLN A 54 -2.98 3.88 -20.89
C GLN A 54 -2.83 5.09 -19.96
N GLY A 55 -1.64 5.36 -19.41
CA GLY A 55 -1.37 6.49 -18.54
C GLY A 55 -1.75 6.27 -17.07
N VAL A 56 -2.04 5.03 -16.65
CA VAL A 56 -2.30 4.69 -15.24
C VAL A 56 -0.96 4.60 -14.50
N ASN A 57 -0.61 5.66 -13.79
CA ASN A 57 0.66 5.77 -13.06
C ASN A 57 0.54 5.48 -11.57
N PHE A 58 -0.66 5.29 -11.02
CA PHE A 58 -0.89 5.03 -9.60
C PHE A 58 -1.19 3.55 -9.39
N TRP A 59 -0.32 2.84 -8.64
CA TRP A 59 -0.44 1.40 -8.40
C TRP A 59 -0.49 1.12 -6.91
N ASP A 60 -1.44 0.25 -6.51
CA ASP A 60 -1.67 -0.12 -5.11
C ASP A 60 -1.42 -1.60 -4.88
N THR A 61 -0.52 -1.89 -3.95
CA THR A 61 -0.20 -3.23 -3.46
C THR A 61 -0.22 -3.28 -1.93
N ALA A 62 0.19 -4.38 -1.33
CA ALA A 62 0.35 -4.53 0.10
C ALA A 62 1.31 -5.67 0.46
N GLU A 63 1.93 -5.55 1.66
CA GLU A 63 2.80 -6.58 2.23
C GLU A 63 2.16 -7.97 2.24
N ILE A 64 0.86 -8.05 2.60
CA ILE A 64 0.15 -9.32 2.77
C ILE A 64 -0.32 -9.96 1.44
N TYR A 65 -0.31 -9.21 0.33
CA TYR A 65 -0.83 -9.74 -0.92
C TYR A 65 0.07 -10.87 -1.47
N SER A 66 -0.52 -11.90 -2.06
CA SER A 66 -1.76 -11.95 -2.84
C SER A 66 -3.01 -12.25 -1.99
N VAL A 67 -4.18 -12.21 -2.68
CA VAL A 67 -5.49 -12.55 -2.14
C VAL A 67 -6.09 -13.72 -2.95
N PRO A 68 -6.62 -14.77 -2.27
CA PRO A 68 -6.76 -14.96 -0.83
C PRO A 68 -5.41 -15.05 -0.12
N PRO A 69 -5.28 -14.41 1.08
CA PRO A 69 -3.99 -14.35 1.78
C PRO A 69 -3.63 -15.70 2.41
N ARG A 70 -2.44 -16.21 2.06
CA ARG A 70 -1.86 -17.48 2.56
C ARG A 70 -0.40 -17.26 2.94
N ALA A 71 0.12 -18.15 3.79
CA ALA A 71 1.53 -18.11 4.18
C ALA A 71 2.47 -18.30 2.97
N GLU A 72 2.09 -19.21 2.06
CA GLU A 72 2.86 -19.59 0.89
C GLU A 72 2.98 -18.47 -0.16
N THR A 73 1.95 -17.60 -0.24
CA THR A 73 1.86 -16.53 -1.24
C THR A 73 2.04 -15.13 -0.66
N PHE A 74 2.37 -15.05 0.63
CA PHE A 74 2.68 -13.80 1.32
C PHE A 74 3.80 -13.03 0.63
N GLY A 75 3.53 -11.79 0.22
CA GLY A 75 4.49 -10.91 -0.44
C GLY A 75 4.74 -11.21 -1.92
N HIS A 76 4.04 -12.19 -2.52
CA HIS A 76 4.22 -12.53 -3.93
C HIS A 76 3.88 -11.36 -4.85
N THR A 77 2.81 -10.61 -4.56
CA THR A 77 2.42 -9.46 -5.40
C THR A 77 3.50 -8.38 -5.42
N GLU A 78 4.07 -8.02 -4.27
CA GLU A 78 5.19 -7.07 -4.24
C GLU A 78 6.43 -7.63 -4.99
N THR A 79 6.69 -8.92 -4.88
CA THR A 79 7.80 -9.58 -5.61
C THR A 79 7.59 -9.51 -7.12
N ILE A 80 6.37 -9.76 -7.61
CA ILE A 80 6.04 -9.65 -9.04
C ILE A 80 6.23 -8.22 -9.54
N ILE A 81 5.78 -7.21 -8.78
CA ILE A 81 5.99 -5.80 -9.11
C ILE A 81 7.49 -5.46 -9.14
N GLY A 82 8.25 -5.91 -8.15
CA GLY A 82 9.69 -5.71 -8.08
C GLY A 82 10.44 -6.33 -9.26
N ASN A 83 10.04 -7.53 -9.68
CA ASN A 83 10.60 -8.19 -10.87
C ASN A 83 10.31 -7.39 -12.14
N TRP A 84 9.12 -6.80 -12.25
CA TRP A 84 8.78 -5.92 -13.37
C TRP A 84 9.62 -4.63 -13.37
N PHE A 85 9.81 -3.98 -12.22
CA PHE A 85 10.69 -2.81 -12.10
C PHE A 85 12.13 -3.13 -12.50
N GLU A 86 12.65 -4.26 -12.02
CA GLU A 86 14.00 -4.70 -12.37
C GLU A 86 14.16 -4.96 -13.88
N LYS A 87 13.18 -5.63 -14.49
CA LYS A 87 13.18 -5.94 -15.92
C LYS A 87 13.04 -4.71 -16.81
N THR A 88 12.14 -3.80 -16.45
CA THR A 88 11.75 -2.67 -17.33
C THR A 88 12.50 -1.38 -17.05
N LYS A 89 13.07 -1.23 -15.85
CA LYS A 89 13.70 0.01 -15.34
C LYS A 89 12.73 1.22 -15.32
N LYS A 90 11.40 0.95 -15.21
CA LYS A 90 10.35 1.99 -15.24
C LYS A 90 9.82 2.37 -13.86
N ARG A 91 10.57 2.14 -12.77
CA ARG A 91 10.12 2.51 -11.41
C ARG A 91 9.74 3.99 -11.27
N ASP A 92 10.47 4.86 -11.95
CA ASP A 92 10.25 6.31 -11.97
C ASP A 92 8.94 6.75 -12.66
N LYS A 93 8.30 5.89 -13.44
CA LYS A 93 7.02 6.15 -14.10
C LYS A 93 5.81 5.84 -13.23
N VAL A 94 6.02 5.24 -12.07
CA VAL A 94 4.96 4.71 -11.21
C VAL A 94 4.97 5.40 -9.85
N ILE A 95 3.80 5.87 -9.43
CA ILE A 95 3.53 6.27 -8.05
C ILE A 95 3.04 5.01 -7.34
N LEU A 96 3.88 4.48 -6.46
CA LEU A 96 3.68 3.19 -5.82
C LEU A 96 3.14 3.35 -4.41
N ALA A 97 1.97 2.76 -4.16
CA ALA A 97 1.42 2.59 -2.83
C ALA A 97 1.60 1.16 -2.35
N SER A 98 2.07 0.99 -1.11
CA SER A 98 2.04 -0.30 -0.41
C SER A 98 1.54 -0.13 1.02
N LYS A 99 1.30 -1.25 1.73
CA LYS A 99 0.65 -1.23 3.05
C LYS A 99 1.34 -2.20 4.00
N VAL A 100 1.59 -1.75 5.23
CA VAL A 100 1.99 -2.64 6.31
C VAL A 100 0.80 -3.45 6.82
N CYS A 101 0.96 -4.76 6.91
CA CYS A 101 -0.05 -5.66 7.47
C CYS A 101 -0.30 -5.36 8.95
N GLY A 102 -1.56 -5.21 9.34
CA GLY A 102 -1.99 -5.12 10.73
C GLY A 102 -1.98 -6.49 11.44
N PRO A 103 -2.51 -6.57 12.68
CA PRO A 103 -2.56 -7.81 13.45
C PRO A 103 -3.44 -8.89 12.81
N MET A 104 -3.48 -10.10 13.38
CA MET A 104 -4.30 -11.27 13.01
C MET A 104 -3.72 -12.21 11.94
N ARG A 105 -2.45 -12.11 11.57
CA ARG A 105 -1.79 -13.02 10.62
C ARG A 105 -0.47 -13.51 11.22
N GLU A 106 -0.48 -14.65 11.87
CA GLU A 106 0.68 -15.21 12.57
C GLU A 106 1.87 -15.49 11.64
N TYR A 107 1.62 -15.89 10.40
CA TYR A 107 2.66 -16.13 9.41
C TYR A 107 3.35 -14.84 8.92
N VAL A 108 2.76 -13.68 9.15
CA VAL A 108 3.38 -12.40 8.79
C VAL A 108 4.31 -11.96 9.91
N ARG A 109 5.61 -11.98 9.65
CA ARG A 109 6.66 -11.58 10.59
C ARG A 109 6.63 -12.30 11.96
N GLY A 110 6.11 -13.54 11.99
CA GLY A 110 5.96 -14.32 13.22
C GLY A 110 4.84 -13.83 14.15
N GLY A 111 3.80 -13.20 13.59
CA GLY A 111 2.65 -12.70 14.33
C GLY A 111 2.83 -11.32 14.96
N GLY A 112 4.02 -10.76 14.93
CA GLY A 112 4.33 -9.43 15.47
C GLY A 112 3.82 -8.29 14.56
N ASN A 113 2.50 -8.18 14.42
CA ASN A 113 1.86 -7.30 13.43
C ASN A 113 1.38 -5.96 14.00
N GLN A 114 1.86 -5.57 15.19
CA GLN A 114 1.62 -4.24 15.72
C GLN A 114 2.47 -3.20 15.00
N PHE A 115 2.03 -1.94 15.07
CA PHE A 115 2.71 -0.82 14.43
C PHE A 115 3.81 -0.19 15.28
N GLY A 116 4.33 -0.95 16.26
CA GLY A 116 5.53 -0.57 16.99
C GLY A 116 6.76 -0.50 16.08
N GLU A 117 7.76 0.30 16.47
CA GLU A 117 8.93 0.63 15.65
C GLU A 117 9.61 -0.59 15.02
N LYS A 118 9.87 -1.62 15.81
CA LYS A 118 10.55 -2.84 15.34
C LYS A 118 9.76 -3.57 14.24
N ASN A 119 8.44 -3.67 14.39
CA ASN A 119 7.59 -4.41 13.47
C ASN A 119 7.36 -3.63 12.18
N ILE A 120 7.08 -2.32 12.27
CA ILE A 120 6.87 -1.50 11.08
C ILE A 120 8.17 -1.34 10.27
N THR A 121 9.33 -1.30 10.94
CA THR A 121 10.64 -1.32 10.28
C THR A 121 10.85 -2.60 9.49
N LYS A 122 10.61 -3.78 10.12
CA LYS A 122 10.72 -5.07 9.41
C LYS A 122 9.78 -5.18 8.22
N ALA A 123 8.55 -4.66 8.36
CA ALA A 123 7.57 -4.64 7.30
C ALA A 123 8.05 -3.81 6.11
N LEU A 124 8.48 -2.57 6.36
CA LEU A 124 8.96 -1.65 5.33
C LEU A 124 10.20 -2.20 4.62
N GLU A 125 11.21 -2.65 5.36
CA GLU A 125 12.42 -3.24 4.78
C GLU A 125 12.11 -4.48 3.94
N GLY A 126 11.14 -5.30 4.39
CA GLY A 126 10.63 -6.44 3.61
C GLY A 126 9.98 -6.01 2.31
N SER A 127 9.11 -5.01 2.35
CA SER A 127 8.43 -4.46 1.16
C SER A 127 9.41 -3.84 0.17
N LEU A 128 10.34 -3.00 0.64
CA LEU A 128 11.38 -2.39 -0.22
C LEU A 128 12.22 -3.45 -0.94
N ARG A 129 12.61 -4.51 -0.22
CA ARG A 129 13.38 -5.63 -0.80
C ARG A 129 12.57 -6.39 -1.86
N ARG A 130 11.29 -6.74 -1.59
CA ARG A 130 10.42 -7.43 -2.56
C ARG A 130 10.13 -6.57 -3.77
N LEU A 131 9.85 -5.31 -3.57
CA LEU A 131 9.59 -4.32 -4.61
C LEU A 131 10.85 -3.87 -5.38
N LYS A 132 12.05 -4.26 -4.91
CA LYS A 132 13.34 -3.88 -5.51
C LYS A 132 13.45 -2.37 -5.75
N THR A 133 13.08 -1.59 -4.74
CA THR A 133 13.10 -0.12 -4.75
C THR A 133 13.56 0.42 -3.40
N ASP A 134 14.17 1.58 -3.40
CA ASP A 134 14.64 2.25 -2.18
C ASP A 134 13.56 3.12 -1.53
N CYS A 135 12.46 3.39 -2.27
CA CYS A 135 11.41 4.29 -1.79
C CYS A 135 10.02 3.84 -2.25
N ILE A 136 9.03 3.93 -1.33
CA ILE A 136 7.59 3.79 -1.59
C ILE A 136 6.97 5.19 -1.54
N ASP A 137 6.15 5.55 -2.54
CA ASP A 137 5.58 6.90 -2.64
C ASP A 137 4.46 7.13 -1.62
N LEU A 138 3.61 6.10 -1.36
CA LEU A 138 2.55 6.14 -0.34
C LEU A 138 2.59 4.85 0.50
N TYR A 139 2.91 4.96 1.78
CA TYR A 139 2.94 3.81 2.70
C TYR A 139 1.77 3.86 3.67
N GLN A 140 0.93 2.83 3.67
CA GLN A 140 -0.35 2.84 4.36
C GLN A 140 -0.38 1.84 5.52
N LEU A 141 -1.13 2.14 6.57
CA LEU A 141 -1.55 1.18 7.60
C LEU A 141 -2.74 0.39 7.03
N HIS A 142 -2.60 -0.93 6.87
CA HIS A 142 -3.57 -1.73 6.10
C HIS A 142 -4.93 -1.89 6.78
N TRP A 143 -4.94 -1.98 8.11
CA TRP A 143 -6.14 -1.94 8.97
C TRP A 143 -5.74 -1.56 10.40
N PRO A 144 -6.71 -1.11 11.23
CA PRO A 144 -6.43 -0.72 12.61
C PRO A 144 -5.81 -1.84 13.44
N GLU A 145 -4.87 -1.49 14.31
CA GLU A 145 -4.29 -2.40 15.29
C GLU A 145 -5.25 -2.68 16.45
N ARG A 146 -6.01 -1.66 16.84
CA ARG A 146 -7.02 -1.76 17.90
C ARG A 146 -8.25 -2.54 17.46
N LYS A 147 -8.99 -3.08 18.41
CA LYS A 147 -10.29 -3.74 18.15
C LYS A 147 -11.28 -2.72 17.60
N THR A 148 -11.74 -2.94 16.38
CA THR A 148 -12.77 -2.18 15.71
C THR A 148 -13.37 -3.01 14.57
N ASN A 149 -14.44 -2.54 13.97
CA ASN A 149 -15.06 -3.21 12.83
C ASN A 149 -14.34 -2.84 11.53
N PHE A 150 -13.87 -3.85 10.81
CA PHE A 150 -13.31 -3.74 9.46
C PHE A 150 -13.53 -5.06 8.71
N PHE A 151 -13.36 -5.07 7.40
CA PHE A 151 -13.58 -6.23 6.52
C PHE A 151 -14.98 -6.87 6.67
N GLY A 152 -16.03 -6.02 6.78
CA GLY A 152 -17.41 -6.48 6.85
C GLY A 152 -17.83 -7.04 8.22
N LYS A 153 -16.96 -7.00 9.23
CA LYS A 153 -17.32 -7.40 10.59
C LYS A 153 -18.31 -6.39 11.18
N LEU A 154 -19.43 -6.90 11.71
CA LEU A 154 -20.45 -6.12 12.41
C LEU A 154 -20.45 -6.46 13.90
N GLY A 155 -21.19 -5.70 14.71
CA GLY A 155 -21.35 -5.95 16.14
C GLY A 155 -20.08 -5.56 16.91
N TYR A 156 -19.80 -4.24 17.00
CA TYR A 156 -18.69 -3.74 17.80
C TYR A 156 -18.94 -3.97 19.29
N GLU A 157 -18.00 -4.65 19.93
CA GLU A 157 -17.94 -4.80 21.38
C GLU A 157 -16.76 -4.01 21.91
N HIS A 158 -17.03 -3.04 22.79
CA HIS A 158 -16.01 -2.21 23.40
C HIS A 158 -15.07 -3.07 24.26
N ASN A 159 -13.78 -2.73 24.22
CA ASN A 159 -12.76 -3.34 25.05
C ASN A 159 -11.81 -2.27 25.53
N ASP A 160 -11.70 -2.13 26.84
CA ASP A 160 -10.82 -1.14 27.50
C ASP A 160 -9.33 -1.50 27.44
N SER A 161 -8.94 -2.62 26.79
CA SER A 161 -7.53 -2.96 26.65
C SER A 161 -6.82 -1.90 25.79
N ASN A 162 -5.82 -1.27 26.37
CA ASN A 162 -4.95 -0.30 25.72
C ASN A 162 -3.70 -0.97 25.11
N GLU A 163 -3.83 -2.21 24.67
CA GLU A 163 -2.70 -3.02 24.16
C GLU A 163 -2.40 -2.75 22.67
N TRP A 164 -2.56 -1.53 22.21
CA TRP A 164 -2.21 -1.13 20.84
C TRP A 164 -1.24 0.06 20.86
N THR A 165 -0.44 0.16 19.80
CA THR A 165 0.54 1.23 19.65
C THR A 165 -0.17 2.59 19.56
N ARG A 166 0.24 3.57 20.36
CA ARG A 166 -0.40 4.90 20.35
C ARG A 166 -0.24 5.54 18.97
N PHE A 167 -1.26 6.25 18.53
CA PHE A 167 -1.25 6.96 17.23
C PHE A 167 -0.03 7.87 17.05
N GLU A 168 0.38 8.55 18.12
CA GLU A 168 1.55 9.42 18.11
C GLU A 168 2.84 8.65 17.85
N ASP A 169 3.01 7.49 18.48
CA ASP A 169 4.19 6.64 18.30
C ASP A 169 4.23 6.07 16.87
N ILE A 170 3.07 5.68 16.33
CA ILE A 170 2.94 5.24 14.94
C ILE A 170 3.37 6.35 13.97
N LEU A 171 2.84 7.56 14.13
CA LEU A 171 3.21 8.70 13.30
C LEU A 171 4.68 9.07 13.43
N GLY A 172 5.24 9.01 14.66
CA GLY A 172 6.65 9.24 14.92
C GLY A 172 7.55 8.22 14.20
N ASN A 173 7.16 6.95 14.21
CA ASN A 173 7.89 5.89 13.49
C ASN A 173 7.83 6.10 11.97
N LEU A 174 6.66 6.44 11.44
CA LEU A 174 6.50 6.75 10.02
C LEU A 174 7.30 7.99 9.59
N LYS A 175 7.36 9.01 10.48
CA LYS A 175 8.18 10.20 10.22
C LYS A 175 9.66 9.86 10.05
N LYS A 176 10.21 8.97 10.88
CA LYS A 176 11.61 8.53 10.74
C LYS A 176 11.89 7.96 9.34
N PHE A 177 10.95 7.21 8.77
CA PHE A 177 11.11 6.64 7.42
C PHE A 177 10.98 7.69 6.31
N ILE A 178 10.14 8.72 6.52
CA ILE A 178 10.09 9.88 5.60
C ILE A 178 11.44 10.61 5.65
N ASP A 179 11.95 10.90 6.84
CA ASP A 179 13.23 11.59 7.04
C ASP A 179 14.42 10.80 6.45
N GLN A 180 14.33 9.46 6.40
CA GLN A 180 15.29 8.56 5.74
C GLN A 180 15.09 8.45 4.22
N GLY A 181 14.04 9.03 3.65
CA GLY A 181 13.70 8.93 2.23
C GLY A 181 13.16 7.56 1.79
N LYS A 182 12.83 6.66 2.72
CA LYS A 182 12.29 5.32 2.42
C LYS A 182 10.82 5.33 2.04
N ILE A 183 10.08 6.30 2.52
CA ILE A 183 8.70 6.57 2.12
C ILE A 183 8.52 8.08 1.91
N LYS A 184 7.59 8.50 1.03
CA LYS A 184 7.31 9.93 0.83
C LYS A 184 6.11 10.39 1.62
N HIS A 185 5.02 9.66 1.54
CA HIS A 185 3.74 9.99 2.20
C HIS A 185 3.17 8.78 2.93
N VAL A 186 2.27 9.05 3.85
CA VAL A 186 1.61 8.04 4.68
C VAL A 186 0.11 8.07 4.47
N GLY A 187 -0.56 6.97 4.76
CA GLY A 187 -2.01 6.86 4.64
C GLY A 187 -2.58 5.75 5.51
N VAL A 188 -3.89 5.63 5.52
CA VAL A 188 -4.62 4.58 6.21
C VAL A 188 -5.54 3.83 5.26
N SER A 189 -5.82 2.58 5.58
CA SER A 189 -6.78 1.72 4.91
C SER A 189 -7.65 1.04 5.97
N ASN A 190 -8.94 0.85 5.67
CA ASN A 190 -9.89 0.21 6.60
C ASN A 190 -9.97 0.90 7.99
N GLU A 191 -9.56 2.14 8.07
CA GLU A 191 -9.59 2.93 9.30
C GLU A 191 -10.99 3.51 9.53
N THR A 192 -11.35 3.71 10.79
CA THR A 192 -12.62 4.36 11.16
C THR A 192 -12.52 5.88 11.04
N PRO A 193 -13.65 6.60 10.86
CA PRO A 193 -13.65 8.06 10.90
C PRO A 193 -13.04 8.63 12.18
N TRP A 194 -13.28 7.99 13.32
CA TRP A 194 -12.68 8.37 14.61
C TRP A 194 -11.16 8.26 14.59
N GLY A 195 -10.62 7.12 14.14
CA GLY A 195 -9.17 6.91 14.08
C GLY A 195 -8.49 7.86 13.10
N LEU A 196 -9.09 8.07 11.92
CA LEU A 196 -8.59 9.06 10.96
C LEU A 196 -8.58 10.48 11.57
N SER A 197 -9.65 10.87 12.29
CA SER A 197 -9.70 12.16 12.97
C SER A 197 -8.57 12.33 13.98
N LYS A 198 -8.26 11.27 14.76
CA LYS A 198 -7.16 11.28 15.74
C LYS A 198 -5.78 11.41 15.07
N TYR A 199 -5.52 10.74 13.96
CA TYR A 199 -4.29 10.92 13.19
C TYR A 199 -4.16 12.35 12.66
N LEU A 200 -5.24 12.94 12.14
CA LEU A 200 -5.24 14.31 11.62
C LEU A 200 -5.03 15.36 12.71
N GLU A 201 -5.63 15.19 13.89
CA GLU A 201 -5.44 16.03 15.08
C GLU A 201 -3.95 16.05 15.49
N LEU A 202 -3.35 14.87 15.71
CA LEU A 202 -1.95 14.74 16.09
C LEU A 202 -0.99 15.30 15.04
N SER A 203 -1.30 15.09 13.76
CA SER A 203 -0.50 15.62 12.66
C SER A 203 -0.44 17.15 12.69
N LYS A 204 -1.57 17.81 12.98
CA LYS A 204 -1.65 19.26 13.07
C LYS A 204 -0.93 19.81 14.31
N ASP A 205 -1.16 19.19 15.47
CA ASP A 205 -0.72 19.72 16.76
C ASP A 205 0.77 19.46 17.03
N LYS A 206 1.35 18.39 16.48
CA LYS A 206 2.70 17.92 16.80
C LYS A 206 3.67 17.89 15.61
N ASN A 207 3.32 18.51 14.50
CA ASN A 207 4.13 18.49 13.28
C ASN A 207 4.54 17.06 12.85
N LEU A 208 3.59 16.14 12.94
CA LEU A 208 3.76 14.76 12.51
C LEU A 208 3.20 14.55 11.08
N PRO A 209 3.57 13.47 10.40
CA PRO A 209 3.06 13.20 9.05
C PRO A 209 1.53 13.17 8.99
N ARG A 210 0.96 13.79 7.96
CA ARG A 210 -0.49 13.78 7.74
C ARG A 210 -0.88 12.51 6.98
N MET A 211 -1.89 11.79 7.53
CA MET A 211 -2.55 10.69 6.84
C MET A 211 -3.48 11.19 5.73
#